data_3c0cd2e119f3ca0b8b11e54b8f71827e
#
_entry.id   3c0cd2e119f3ca0b8b11e54b8f71827e
#
_cell.length_a   1.000
_cell.length_b   1.000
_cell.length_c   1.000
_cell.angle_alpha   90.00
_cell.angle_beta   90.00
_cell.angle_gamma   90.00
#
_symmetry.space_group_name_H-M   'P 1'
#
loop_
_entity.id
_entity.type
_entity.pdbx_description
1 polymer ?
#
loop_
_entity_poly.entity_id
_entity_poly.type
_entity_poly.pdbx_seq_one_letter_code
_entity_poly.pdbx_strand_id
1 'polypeptide(L)'
;MLKCISLYGLGRPETQKPGMSPGFCFVCSGGFTLVELLVTMVIVGIVAAIVLARFDGRTGFEERGLRDENFAALRYAQKSAVAARRMVCVSFTGNSVSARIAATFAATNCTTGSALPAPGESNALAVNGARSGAVFSAWPAAGLTFNAFGEPNAAQVIQIQGLPANLQITVEAPTGYVH
;
A
#
# COMPACT_ATOMS: atom_id res chain seq x y z
N MET A 1 27.25 22.89 -21.24
CA MET A 1 28.46 22.04 -21.30
C MET A 1 28.02 20.58 -21.38
N LEU A 2 27.86 20.05 -22.56
CA LEU A 2 27.55 18.64 -22.78
C LEU A 2 28.84 17.89 -23.08
N LYS A 3 29.14 16.90 -22.23
CA LYS A 3 30.34 16.05 -22.31
C LYS A 3 30.06 14.93 -23.31
N CYS A 4 30.82 14.88 -24.41
CA CYS A 4 30.80 13.73 -25.32
C CYS A 4 31.48 12.56 -24.65
N ILE A 5 30.76 11.44 -24.50
CA ILE A 5 31.30 10.17 -24.02
C ILE A 5 31.74 9.38 -25.27
N SER A 6 33.06 9.13 -25.40
CA SER A 6 33.63 8.24 -26.39
C SER A 6 33.60 6.81 -25.87
N LEU A 7 32.82 5.94 -26.51
CA LEU A 7 32.87 4.50 -26.28
C LEU A 7 33.93 3.87 -27.19
N TYR A 8 35.07 3.51 -26.60
CA TYR A 8 36.07 2.65 -27.24
C TYR A 8 35.58 1.20 -27.23
N GLY A 9 35.27 0.69 -28.40
CA GLY A 9 35.01 -0.74 -28.60
C GLY A 9 36.32 -1.52 -28.71
N LEU A 10 36.45 -2.54 -27.87
CA LEU A 10 37.48 -3.58 -27.95
C LEU A 10 37.19 -4.47 -29.16
N GLY A 11 37.94 -4.28 -30.26
CA GLY A 11 37.95 -5.14 -31.47
C GLY A 11 39.32 -5.68 -31.72
N ARG A 12 39.41 -6.99 -31.98
CA ARG A 12 40.58 -7.79 -32.34
C ARG A 12 41.41 -7.24 -33.52
N PRO A 13 42.70 -7.56 -33.60
CA PRO A 13 43.53 -7.15 -34.72
C PRO A 13 43.30 -8.07 -35.93
N GLU A 14 42.70 -7.55 -36.98
CA GLU A 14 42.81 -8.12 -38.34
C GLU A 14 43.29 -7.07 -39.33
N THR A 15 44.26 -7.48 -40.11
CA THR A 15 45.01 -6.87 -41.20
C THR A 15 44.37 -5.67 -41.91
N GLN A 16 45.02 -4.55 -41.77
CA GLN A 16 44.73 -3.25 -42.33
C GLN A 16 45.00 -3.20 -43.84
N LYS A 17 43.95 -2.98 -44.66
CA LYS A 17 44.08 -2.44 -46.02
C LYS A 17 44.01 -0.92 -45.97
N PRO A 18 44.87 -0.17 -46.64
CA PRO A 18 44.81 1.28 -46.64
C PRO A 18 43.77 1.77 -47.66
N GLY A 19 42.83 2.57 -47.17
CA GLY A 19 42.00 3.37 -48.04
C GLY A 19 40.49 3.19 -47.83
N MET A 20 39.95 3.79 -46.84
CA MET A 20 38.67 4.51 -46.83
C MET A 20 38.25 4.74 -45.39
N SER A 21 38.46 5.93 -44.87
CA SER A 21 37.87 6.35 -43.60
C SER A 21 36.37 6.49 -43.79
N PRO A 22 35.55 5.73 -43.05
CA PRO A 22 34.14 6.06 -42.96
C PRO A 22 34.06 7.32 -42.14
N GLY A 23 33.84 8.43 -42.81
CA GLY A 23 33.49 9.68 -42.14
C GLY A 23 32.21 9.51 -41.38
N PHE A 24 32.30 9.40 -40.06
CA PHE A 24 31.16 9.50 -39.18
C PHE A 24 30.68 10.94 -39.29
N CYS A 25 29.63 11.13 -40.08
CA CYS A 25 28.87 12.38 -40.04
C CYS A 25 28.18 12.45 -38.69
N PHE A 26 28.74 13.20 -37.76
CA PHE A 26 28.01 13.66 -36.60
C PHE A 26 26.91 14.60 -37.12
N VAL A 27 25.68 14.13 -37.08
CA VAL A 27 24.52 14.99 -37.23
C VAL A 27 24.58 15.97 -36.05
N CYS A 28 25.07 17.17 -36.29
CA CYS A 28 24.93 18.28 -35.36
C CYS A 28 23.42 18.53 -35.21
N SER A 29 22.81 18.05 -34.12
CA SER A 29 21.47 18.43 -33.77
C SER A 29 21.48 19.95 -33.56
N GLY A 30 20.77 20.67 -34.42
CA GLY A 30 20.57 22.10 -34.29
C GLY A 30 20.00 22.42 -32.89
N GLY A 31 20.47 23.47 -32.27
CA GLY A 31 19.92 23.95 -31.00
C GLY A 31 18.43 24.25 -31.13
N PHE A 32 17.71 24.08 -30.03
CA PHE A 32 16.29 24.44 -29.97
C PHE A 32 16.03 25.85 -30.41
N THR A 33 15.05 26.03 -31.25
CA THR A 33 14.61 27.37 -31.67
C THR A 33 13.87 28.06 -30.50
N LEU A 34 13.92 29.38 -30.43
CA LEU A 34 13.18 30.16 -29.42
C LEU A 34 11.67 29.84 -29.47
N VAL A 35 11.13 29.62 -30.67
CA VAL A 35 9.72 29.26 -30.88
C VAL A 35 9.41 27.87 -30.32
N GLU A 36 10.30 26.91 -30.51
CA GLU A 36 10.11 25.53 -29.99
C GLU A 36 10.09 25.50 -28.45
N LEU A 37 11.00 26.31 -27.83
CA LEU A 37 11.04 26.44 -26.37
C LEU A 37 9.76 27.12 -25.84
N LEU A 38 9.24 28.14 -26.55
CA LEU A 38 8.00 28.81 -26.19
C LEU A 38 6.80 27.83 -26.28
N VAL A 39 6.70 27.09 -27.39
CA VAL A 39 5.62 26.15 -27.61
C VAL A 39 5.66 25.02 -26.58
N THR A 40 6.83 24.50 -26.26
CA THR A 40 6.98 23.44 -25.22
C THR A 40 6.58 23.94 -23.84
N MET A 41 6.94 25.17 -23.46
CA MET A 41 6.49 25.76 -22.18
C MET A 41 4.98 25.92 -22.11
N VAL A 42 4.34 26.34 -23.20
CA VAL A 42 2.87 26.47 -23.26
C VAL A 42 2.20 25.10 -23.11
N ILE A 43 2.68 24.09 -23.86
CA ILE A 43 2.12 22.74 -23.77
C ILE A 43 2.31 22.16 -22.37
N VAL A 44 3.50 22.28 -21.78
CA VAL A 44 3.76 21.82 -20.42
C VAL A 44 2.86 22.53 -19.41
N GLY A 45 2.65 23.84 -19.56
CA GLY A 45 1.75 24.62 -18.70
C GLY A 45 0.31 24.13 -18.76
N ILE A 46 -0.22 23.85 -19.95
CA ILE A 46 -1.59 23.32 -20.12
C ILE A 46 -1.69 21.91 -19.51
N VAL A 47 -0.74 21.03 -19.78
CA VAL A 47 -0.72 19.67 -19.24
C VAL A 47 -0.60 19.69 -17.71
N ALA A 48 0.26 20.55 -17.16
CA ALA A 48 0.41 20.70 -15.72
C ALA A 48 -0.88 21.15 -15.04
N ALA A 49 -1.62 22.10 -15.63
CA ALA A 49 -2.91 22.55 -15.10
C ALA A 49 -3.95 21.44 -15.03
N ILE A 50 -4.01 20.56 -16.03
CA ILE A 50 -4.95 19.42 -16.07
C ILE A 50 -4.52 18.34 -15.06
N VAL A 51 -3.23 18.09 -14.93
CA VAL A 51 -2.69 17.05 -14.03
C VAL A 51 -2.90 17.45 -12.56
N LEU A 52 -2.67 18.69 -12.18
CA LEU A 52 -2.86 19.18 -10.80
C LEU A 52 -4.30 18.96 -10.32
N ALA A 53 -5.29 19.21 -11.17
CA ALA A 53 -6.70 18.97 -10.84
C ALA A 53 -7.05 17.48 -10.62
N ARG A 54 -6.23 16.55 -11.10
CA ARG A 54 -6.42 15.12 -10.92
C ARG A 54 -5.75 14.55 -9.66
N PHE A 55 -4.84 15.28 -9.05
CA PHE A 55 -4.14 14.83 -7.83
C PHE A 55 -5.00 14.92 -6.56
N ASP A 56 -6.09 15.68 -6.56
CA ASP A 56 -7.06 15.68 -5.43
C ASP A 56 -7.80 14.33 -5.28
N GLY A 57 -7.71 13.42 -6.26
CA GLY A 57 -8.31 12.09 -6.21
C GLY A 57 -7.51 11.02 -5.47
N ARG A 58 -6.39 11.35 -4.80
CA ARG A 58 -5.57 10.37 -4.07
C ARG A 58 -6.23 9.81 -2.82
N THR A 59 -7.13 10.57 -2.19
CA THR A 59 -7.84 10.14 -0.99
C THR A 59 -8.58 8.83 -1.17
N GLY A 60 -9.25 8.61 -2.29
CA GLY A 60 -10.00 7.38 -2.54
C GLY A 60 -9.17 6.10 -2.65
N PHE A 61 -7.89 6.18 -3.00
CA PHE A 61 -6.98 5.03 -3.03
C PHE A 61 -6.46 4.68 -1.65
N GLU A 62 -6.11 5.67 -0.86
CA GLU A 62 -5.62 5.50 0.50
C GLU A 62 -6.69 4.89 1.41
N GLU A 63 -7.92 5.36 1.28
CA GLU A 63 -9.07 4.86 2.01
C GLU A 63 -9.39 3.41 1.66
N ARG A 64 -9.33 3.05 0.37
CA ARG A 64 -9.46 1.66 -0.08
C ARG A 64 -8.31 0.79 0.40
N GLY A 65 -7.07 1.29 0.35
CA GLY A 65 -5.91 0.62 0.89
C GLY A 65 -6.08 0.29 2.38
N LEU A 66 -6.47 1.28 3.20
CA LEU A 66 -6.77 1.07 4.61
C LEU A 66 -7.88 0.04 4.82
N ARG A 67 -8.93 0.08 4.01
CA ARG A 67 -10.03 -0.90 4.06
C ARG A 67 -9.51 -2.31 3.79
N ASP A 68 -8.73 -2.50 2.74
CA ASP A 68 -8.28 -3.83 2.32
C ASP A 68 -7.25 -4.41 3.30
N GLU A 69 -6.37 -3.58 3.86
CA GLU A 69 -5.46 -3.98 4.93
C GLU A 69 -6.22 -4.43 6.19
N ASN A 70 -7.24 -3.67 6.61
CA ASN A 70 -8.07 -4.05 7.77
C ASN A 70 -8.86 -5.32 7.50
N PHE A 71 -9.43 -5.46 6.32
CA PHE A 71 -10.13 -6.66 5.91
C PHE A 71 -9.23 -7.91 5.99
N ALA A 72 -8.01 -7.81 5.47
CA ALA A 72 -7.02 -8.88 5.54
C ALA A 72 -6.59 -9.16 6.99
N ALA A 73 -6.35 -8.11 7.79
CA ALA A 73 -5.97 -8.24 9.19
C ALA A 73 -7.04 -8.93 10.04
N LEU A 74 -8.31 -8.59 9.85
CA LEU A 74 -9.42 -9.23 10.56
C LEU A 74 -9.59 -10.69 10.20
N ARG A 75 -9.51 -11.03 8.92
CA ARG A 75 -9.52 -12.43 8.48
C ARG A 75 -8.33 -13.22 9.02
N TYR A 76 -7.17 -12.59 9.07
CA TYR A 76 -5.99 -13.22 9.65
C TYR A 76 -6.16 -13.43 11.16
N ALA A 77 -6.69 -12.43 11.89
CA ALA A 77 -6.96 -12.53 13.32
C ALA A 77 -7.93 -13.67 13.63
N GLN A 78 -9.03 -13.79 12.86
CA GLN A 78 -9.99 -14.90 12.98
C GLN A 78 -9.32 -16.25 12.74
N LYS A 79 -8.59 -16.41 11.63
CA LYS A 79 -7.91 -17.67 11.31
C LYS A 79 -6.84 -18.03 12.34
N SER A 80 -6.15 -17.05 12.90
CA SER A 80 -5.15 -17.24 13.95
C SER A 80 -5.79 -17.71 15.26
N ALA A 81 -6.99 -17.20 15.59
CA ALA A 81 -7.76 -17.65 16.76
C ALA A 81 -8.11 -19.13 16.64
N VAL A 82 -8.61 -19.55 15.47
CA VAL A 82 -8.94 -20.95 15.19
C VAL A 82 -7.69 -21.84 15.16
N ALA A 83 -6.64 -21.43 14.47
CA ALA A 83 -5.42 -22.21 14.32
C ALA A 83 -4.69 -22.43 15.65
N ALA A 84 -4.59 -21.39 16.47
CA ALA A 84 -3.96 -21.46 17.78
C ALA A 84 -4.90 -22.00 18.88
N ARG A 85 -6.20 -22.15 18.60
CA ARG A 85 -7.26 -22.43 19.56
C ARG A 85 -7.22 -21.51 20.77
N ARG A 86 -6.99 -20.23 20.54
CA ARG A 86 -6.93 -19.18 21.58
C ARG A 86 -7.70 -17.97 21.16
N MET A 87 -8.17 -17.22 22.13
CA MET A 87 -8.83 -15.95 21.88
C MET A 87 -7.85 -14.96 21.23
N VAL A 88 -8.32 -14.24 20.24
CA VAL A 88 -7.63 -13.10 19.63
C VAL A 88 -8.46 -11.85 19.84
N CYS A 89 -7.84 -10.83 20.40
CA CYS A 89 -8.45 -9.53 20.66
C CYS A 89 -7.90 -8.51 19.69
N VAL A 90 -8.79 -7.86 18.95
CA VAL A 90 -8.49 -6.79 18.02
C VAL A 90 -8.92 -5.47 18.63
N SER A 91 -8.00 -4.55 18.76
CA SER A 91 -8.20 -3.20 19.29
C SER A 91 -8.13 -2.18 18.16
N PHE A 92 -9.06 -1.24 18.18
CA PHE A 92 -9.19 -0.16 17.21
C PHE A 92 -8.90 1.18 17.84
N THR A 93 -8.30 2.08 17.09
CA THR A 93 -8.25 3.52 17.36
C THR A 93 -8.84 4.26 16.16
N GLY A 94 -8.88 5.58 16.18
CA GLY A 94 -9.45 6.36 15.07
C GLY A 94 -8.80 6.12 13.70
N ASN A 95 -7.59 5.57 13.67
CA ASN A 95 -6.84 5.35 12.43
C ASN A 95 -5.93 4.11 12.45
N SER A 96 -5.97 3.30 13.49
CA SER A 96 -5.13 2.11 13.57
C SER A 96 -5.85 0.91 14.16
N VAL A 97 -5.38 -0.27 13.80
CA VAL A 97 -5.84 -1.57 14.32
C VAL A 97 -4.64 -2.36 14.77
N SER A 98 -4.76 -3.01 15.92
CA SER A 98 -3.75 -3.94 16.44
C SER A 98 -4.41 -5.18 16.99
N ALA A 99 -3.69 -6.31 17.00
CA ALA A 99 -4.23 -7.57 17.50
C ALA A 99 -3.29 -8.21 18.53
N ARG A 100 -3.90 -8.85 19.51
CA ARG A 100 -3.22 -9.64 20.55
C ARG A 100 -3.83 -11.04 20.62
N ILE A 101 -3.00 -12.03 20.85
CA ILE A 101 -3.45 -13.40 21.09
C ILE A 101 -3.35 -13.71 22.59
N ALA A 102 -4.36 -14.35 23.15
CA ALA A 102 -4.40 -14.75 24.55
C ALA A 102 -3.25 -15.72 24.91
N ALA A 103 -2.78 -15.69 26.15
CA ALA A 103 -1.66 -16.53 26.60
C ALA A 103 -2.00 -18.03 26.59
N THR A 104 -3.24 -18.38 26.92
CA THR A 104 -3.70 -19.78 27.05
C THR A 104 -5.04 -20.01 26.34
N PHE A 105 -5.37 -21.28 26.12
CA PHE A 105 -6.65 -21.69 25.51
C PHE A 105 -7.88 -21.24 26.33
N ALA A 106 -7.81 -21.33 27.65
CA ALA A 106 -8.93 -21.01 28.53
C ALA A 106 -9.01 -19.52 28.93
N ALA A 107 -8.14 -18.67 28.37
CA ALA A 107 -8.15 -17.25 28.70
C ALA A 107 -9.44 -16.58 28.21
N THR A 108 -10.04 -15.75 29.05
CA THR A 108 -11.24 -14.97 28.73
C THR A 108 -10.92 -13.53 28.25
N ASN A 109 -9.64 -13.19 28.21
CA ASN A 109 -9.14 -11.90 27.73
C ASN A 109 -7.73 -12.04 27.18
N CYS A 110 -7.20 -10.96 26.56
CA CYS A 110 -5.86 -10.94 25.98
C CYS A 110 -4.86 -10.07 26.77
N THR A 111 -5.14 -9.71 28.02
CA THR A 111 -4.31 -8.80 28.80
C THR A 111 -2.90 -9.36 29.05
N THR A 112 -2.81 -10.64 29.38
CA THR A 112 -1.54 -11.39 29.58
C THR A 112 -0.99 -11.99 28.30
N GLY A 113 -1.69 -11.84 27.16
CA GLY A 113 -1.28 -12.37 25.87
C GLY A 113 -0.16 -11.60 25.21
N SER A 114 0.34 -12.12 24.10
CA SER A 114 1.34 -11.47 23.25
C SER A 114 0.68 -10.73 22.07
N ALA A 115 1.42 -9.82 21.46
CA ALA A 115 1.01 -9.27 20.17
C ALA A 115 0.89 -10.40 19.14
N LEU A 116 -0.16 -10.37 18.31
CA LEU A 116 -0.30 -11.31 17.22
C LEU A 116 0.75 -10.97 16.14
N PRO A 117 1.63 -11.89 15.73
CA PRO A 117 2.60 -11.60 14.67
C PRO A 117 1.89 -11.38 13.33
N ALA A 118 2.43 -10.49 12.52
CA ALA A 118 1.95 -10.28 11.15
C ALA A 118 2.26 -11.49 10.25
N PRO A 119 1.50 -11.73 9.18
CA PRO A 119 1.74 -12.86 8.29
C PRO A 119 3.14 -12.82 7.67
N GLY A 120 3.95 -13.84 7.93
CA GLY A 120 5.31 -13.94 7.38
C GLY A 120 6.36 -13.04 8.03
N GLU A 121 6.01 -12.33 9.10
CA GLU A 121 6.90 -11.42 9.81
C GLU A 121 6.94 -11.75 11.32
N SER A 122 8.00 -11.29 11.98
CA SER A 122 8.11 -11.33 13.45
C SER A 122 7.47 -10.11 14.12
N ASN A 123 7.14 -9.08 13.35
CA ASN A 123 6.52 -7.85 13.84
C ASN A 123 5.06 -8.09 14.25
N ALA A 124 4.57 -7.28 15.17
CA ALA A 124 3.16 -7.31 15.58
C ALA A 124 2.24 -6.93 14.42
N LEU A 125 1.10 -7.62 14.29
CA LEU A 125 0.05 -7.24 13.38
C LEU A 125 -0.48 -5.86 13.78
N ALA A 126 -0.23 -4.88 12.92
CA ALA A 126 -0.71 -3.51 13.10
C ALA A 126 -1.02 -2.91 11.72
N VAL A 127 -2.22 -2.39 11.56
CA VAL A 127 -2.62 -1.58 10.41
C VAL A 127 -2.65 -0.13 10.86
N ASN A 128 -2.02 0.76 10.10
CA ASN A 128 -1.89 2.16 10.49
C ASN A 128 -2.24 3.09 9.33
N GLY A 129 -3.41 3.69 9.40
CA GLY A 129 -3.89 4.71 8.46
C GLY A 129 -3.25 6.10 8.64
N ALA A 130 -2.44 6.31 9.69
CA ALA A 130 -1.84 7.63 9.94
C ALA A 130 -0.89 8.09 8.82
N ARG A 131 -0.31 7.16 8.05
CA ARG A 131 0.56 7.48 6.92
C ARG A 131 -0.20 8.03 5.72
N SER A 132 -1.42 7.59 5.54
CA SER A 132 -2.30 7.97 4.43
C SER A 132 -3.27 9.10 4.79
N GLY A 133 -3.44 9.38 6.09
CA GLY A 133 -4.45 10.30 6.58
C GLY A 133 -5.86 9.71 6.59
N ALA A 134 -6.03 8.45 6.19
CA ALA A 134 -7.31 7.76 6.22
C ALA A 134 -7.70 7.41 7.67
N VAL A 135 -8.97 7.58 8.01
CA VAL A 135 -9.51 7.36 9.35
C VAL A 135 -10.80 6.55 9.29
N PHE A 136 -11.12 5.88 10.40
CA PHE A 136 -12.41 5.21 10.54
C PHE A 136 -13.51 6.23 10.83
N SER A 137 -14.67 6.05 10.21
CA SER A 137 -15.91 6.77 10.58
C SER A 137 -16.77 5.96 11.55
N ALA A 138 -16.69 4.62 11.51
CA ALA A 138 -17.32 3.74 12.48
C ALA A 138 -16.42 2.52 12.75
N TRP A 139 -16.26 2.16 14.03
CA TRP A 139 -15.47 0.99 14.46
C TRP A 139 -15.94 0.52 15.85
N PRO A 140 -15.68 -0.76 16.23
CA PRO A 140 -16.01 -1.26 17.56
C PRO A 140 -15.07 -0.66 18.61
N ALA A 141 -15.51 0.41 19.29
CA ALA A 141 -14.69 1.09 20.31
C ALA A 141 -14.32 0.18 21.49
N ALA A 142 -15.17 -0.80 21.81
CA ALA A 142 -14.91 -1.81 22.84
C ALA A 142 -13.94 -2.92 22.36
N GLY A 143 -13.52 -2.86 21.10
CA GLY A 143 -12.73 -3.92 20.45
C GLY A 143 -13.59 -5.07 19.92
N LEU A 144 -12.94 -5.90 19.10
CA LEU A 144 -13.50 -7.11 18.54
C LEU A 144 -12.68 -8.30 19.04
N THR A 145 -13.35 -9.33 19.58
CA THR A 145 -12.65 -10.53 20.02
C THR A 145 -13.16 -11.74 19.23
N PHE A 146 -12.24 -12.58 18.78
CA PHE A 146 -12.55 -13.88 18.20
C PHE A 146 -12.21 -14.97 19.22
N ASN A 147 -13.16 -15.85 19.51
CA ASN A 147 -12.92 -17.01 20.38
C ASN A 147 -12.11 -18.11 19.64
N ALA A 148 -11.83 -19.22 20.31
CA ALA A 148 -11.08 -20.35 19.74
C ALA A 148 -11.77 -21.06 18.56
N PHE A 149 -13.05 -20.78 18.32
CA PHE A 149 -13.83 -21.31 17.19
C PHE A 149 -13.91 -20.29 16.04
N GLY A 150 -13.38 -19.08 16.23
CA GLY A 150 -13.43 -18.00 15.25
C GLY A 150 -14.71 -17.17 15.30
N GLU A 151 -15.55 -17.38 16.32
CA GLU A 151 -16.76 -16.60 16.51
C GLU A 151 -16.44 -15.27 17.18
N PRO A 152 -17.00 -14.14 16.72
CA PRO A 152 -16.78 -12.84 17.33
C PRO A 152 -17.66 -12.66 18.56
N ASN A 153 -17.26 -11.73 19.43
CA ASN A 153 -18.07 -11.34 20.58
C ASN A 153 -19.43 -10.71 20.23
N ALA A 154 -19.50 -10.06 19.05
CA ALA A 154 -20.72 -9.48 18.48
C ALA A 154 -20.54 -9.22 16.98
N ALA A 155 -21.66 -9.09 16.25
CA ALA A 155 -21.62 -8.56 14.90
C ALA A 155 -21.07 -7.12 14.90
N GLN A 156 -20.19 -6.80 13.96
CA GLN A 156 -19.53 -5.51 13.88
C GLN A 156 -19.55 -4.99 12.46
N VAL A 157 -19.66 -3.67 12.34
CA VAL A 157 -19.50 -2.95 11.09
C VAL A 157 -18.38 -1.93 11.26
N ILE A 158 -17.43 -1.95 10.35
CA ILE A 158 -16.30 -1.03 10.32
C ILE A 158 -16.39 -0.24 9.03
N GLN A 159 -16.42 1.08 9.17
CA GLN A 159 -16.51 1.98 8.03
C GLN A 159 -15.35 2.96 8.03
N ILE A 160 -14.80 3.21 6.86
CA ILE A 160 -13.73 4.17 6.65
C ILE A 160 -14.33 5.45 6.08
N GLN A 161 -13.88 6.58 6.60
CA GLN A 161 -14.35 7.89 6.14
C GLN A 161 -14.01 8.07 4.65
N GLY A 162 -14.95 8.63 3.90
CA GLY A 162 -14.78 8.85 2.45
C GLY A 162 -15.16 7.66 1.57
N LEU A 163 -15.34 6.45 2.12
CA LEU A 163 -15.83 5.31 1.36
C LEU A 163 -17.36 5.19 1.43
N PRO A 164 -18.00 4.76 0.32
CA PRO A 164 -19.43 4.49 0.31
C PRO A 164 -19.77 3.26 1.17
N ALA A 165 -21.01 3.22 1.69
CA ALA A 165 -21.46 2.19 2.61
C ALA A 165 -21.38 0.73 2.07
N ASN A 166 -21.39 0.55 0.76
CA ASN A 166 -21.21 -0.78 0.15
C ASN A 166 -19.76 -1.31 0.23
N LEU A 167 -18.81 -0.49 0.69
CA LEU A 167 -17.41 -0.87 0.95
C LEU A 167 -17.09 -0.98 2.45
N GLN A 168 -18.09 -0.96 3.32
CA GLN A 168 -17.90 -1.26 4.74
C GLN A 168 -17.40 -2.69 4.94
N ILE A 169 -16.72 -2.94 6.05
CA ILE A 169 -16.33 -4.28 6.47
C ILE A 169 -17.34 -4.78 7.49
N THR A 170 -17.97 -5.92 7.23
CA THR A 170 -18.92 -6.53 8.14
C THR A 170 -18.34 -7.81 8.72
N VAL A 171 -18.50 -8.00 10.04
CA VAL A 171 -18.15 -9.23 10.75
C VAL A 171 -19.44 -9.84 11.29
N GLU A 172 -19.80 -11.02 10.83
CA GLU A 172 -21.03 -11.71 11.22
C GLU A 172 -20.90 -12.44 12.56
N ALA A 173 -21.87 -12.25 13.46
CA ALA A 173 -21.83 -12.82 14.79
C ALA A 173 -21.75 -14.37 14.85
N PRO A 174 -22.53 -15.14 14.07
CA PRO A 174 -22.52 -16.59 14.24
C PRO A 174 -21.25 -17.27 13.75
N THR A 175 -20.63 -16.71 12.71
CA THR A 175 -19.54 -17.38 11.98
C THR A 175 -18.20 -16.66 12.07
N GLY A 176 -18.23 -15.40 12.48
CA GLY A 176 -17.06 -14.50 12.35
C GLY A 176 -16.68 -14.22 10.90
N TYR A 177 -17.55 -14.53 9.93
CA TYR A 177 -17.25 -14.26 8.53
C TYR A 177 -17.08 -12.76 8.31
N VAL A 178 -15.95 -12.41 7.72
CA VAL A 178 -15.58 -11.03 7.39
C VAL A 178 -15.78 -10.81 5.91
N HIS A 179 -16.63 -9.87 5.53
CA HIS A 179 -16.93 -9.52 4.14
C HIS A 179 -17.13 -8.01 3.92
#